data_a9db0796567f089d8c3015a748fad48f
#
_entry.id   a9db0796567f089d8c3015a748fad48f
#
_cell.length_a   1.000
_cell.length_b   1.000
_cell.length_c   1.000
_cell.angle_alpha   90.00
_cell.angle_beta   90.00
_cell.angle_gamma   90.00
#
_symmetry.space_group_name_H-M   'P 1'
#
loop_
_entity.id
_entity.type
_entity.pdbx_description
1 polymer ?
#
loop_
_entity_poly.entity_id
_entity_poly.type
_entity_poly.pdbx_seq_one_letter_code
_entity_poly.pdbx_strand_id
1 'polypeptide(L)'
;MEYSEIYVKRIRQLCKERGFAINKLAKRAGINQSTLDNIVRGLTKDPRASTLHKVALAFNMTLAEFLDFKELNDYSFADEDE
;
A
#
# COMPACT_ATOMS: atom_id res chain seq x y z
N MET A 1 4.54 -14.47 -4.04
CA MET A 1 4.62 -13.02 -3.67
C MET A 1 4.35 -12.88 -2.19
N GLU A 2 5.23 -12.20 -1.49
CA GLU A 2 5.03 -11.95 -0.07
C GLU A 2 3.89 -10.96 0.18
N TYR A 3 3.29 -11.06 1.36
CA TYR A 3 2.15 -10.22 1.72
C TYR A 3 2.46 -8.73 1.59
N SER A 4 3.63 -8.31 2.06
CA SER A 4 4.05 -6.91 1.96
C SER A 4 4.16 -6.42 0.52
N GLU A 5 4.57 -7.29 -0.40
CA GLU A 5 4.79 -6.93 -1.80
C GLU A 5 3.50 -6.59 -2.53
N ILE A 6 2.36 -7.17 -2.13
CA ILE A 6 1.10 -6.87 -2.78
C ILE A 6 0.70 -5.41 -2.55
N TYR A 7 0.99 -4.86 -1.37
CA TYR A 7 0.73 -3.44 -1.08
C TYR A 7 1.68 -2.53 -1.86
N VAL A 8 2.94 -2.94 -2.01
CA VAL A 8 3.91 -2.19 -2.83
C VAL A 8 3.38 -2.07 -4.26
N LYS A 9 2.96 -3.20 -4.82
CA LYS A 9 2.44 -3.23 -6.18
C LYS A 9 1.21 -2.34 -6.33
N ARG A 10 0.28 -2.42 -5.37
CA ARG A 10 -0.96 -1.61 -5.39
C ARG A 10 -0.63 -0.12 -5.35
N ILE A 11 0.24 0.30 -4.43
CA ILE A 11 0.61 1.70 -4.27
C ILE A 11 1.30 2.22 -5.52
N ARG A 12 2.26 1.47 -6.05
CA ARG A 12 2.98 1.90 -7.26
C ARG A 12 2.06 2.01 -8.46
N GLN A 13 1.13 1.06 -8.60
CA GLN A 13 0.16 1.10 -9.70
C GLN A 13 -0.73 2.33 -9.59
N LEU A 14 -1.24 2.64 -8.40
CA LEU A 14 -2.09 3.82 -8.20
C LEU A 14 -1.31 5.12 -8.42
N CYS A 15 -0.06 5.17 -7.98
CA CYS A 15 0.80 6.33 -8.24
C CYS A 15 0.97 6.54 -9.74
N LYS A 16 1.22 5.47 -10.48
CA LYS A 16 1.39 5.55 -11.93
C LYS A 16 0.11 6.02 -12.60
N GLU A 17 -1.03 5.46 -12.22
CA GLU A 17 -2.33 5.81 -12.80
C GLU A 17 -2.73 7.25 -12.49
N ARG A 18 -2.39 7.74 -11.30
CA ARG A 18 -2.79 9.08 -10.84
C ARG A 18 -1.74 10.14 -11.05
N GLY A 19 -0.57 9.76 -11.57
CA GLY A 19 0.52 10.71 -11.82
C GLY A 19 1.18 11.24 -10.55
N PHE A 20 1.21 10.43 -9.47
CA PHE A 20 1.84 10.83 -8.21
C PHE A 20 3.25 10.27 -8.11
N ALA A 21 4.19 11.12 -7.67
CA ALA A 21 5.47 10.63 -7.16
C ALA A 21 5.28 10.17 -5.70
N ILE A 22 6.16 9.29 -5.23
CA ILE A 22 6.06 8.73 -3.88
C ILE A 22 6.14 9.83 -2.80
N ASN A 23 7.04 10.81 -2.99
CA ASN A 23 7.17 11.91 -2.02
C ASN A 23 5.90 12.75 -1.95
N LYS A 24 5.23 12.97 -3.08
CA LYS A 24 3.95 13.68 -3.11
C LYS A 24 2.87 12.89 -2.37
N LEU A 25 2.86 11.57 -2.55
CA LEU A 25 1.92 10.70 -1.86
C LEU A 25 2.09 10.80 -0.33
N ALA A 26 3.32 10.78 0.15
CA ALA A 26 3.59 10.90 1.58
C ALA A 26 3.04 12.21 2.15
N LYS A 27 3.26 13.32 1.45
CA LYS A 27 2.73 14.62 1.86
C LYS A 27 1.21 14.63 1.91
N ARG A 28 0.57 14.12 0.87
CA ARG A 28 -0.89 14.10 0.79
C ARG A 28 -1.50 13.18 1.84
N ALA A 29 -0.83 12.08 2.13
CA ALA A 29 -1.32 11.13 3.12
C ALA A 29 -1.04 11.58 4.56
N GLY A 30 -0.17 12.57 4.73
CA GLY A 30 0.18 13.04 6.07
C GLY A 30 1.03 12.03 6.84
N ILE A 31 1.88 11.29 6.13
CA ILE A 31 2.78 10.31 6.75
C ILE A 31 4.23 10.69 6.46
N ASN A 32 5.13 10.21 7.31
CA ASN A 32 6.55 10.46 7.11
C ASN A 32 7.05 9.83 5.83
N GLN A 33 7.93 10.54 5.13
CA GLN A 33 8.56 10.03 3.91
C GLN A 33 9.24 8.69 4.16
N SER A 34 9.96 8.56 5.28
CA SER A 34 10.65 7.32 5.61
C SER A 34 9.69 6.15 5.83
N THR A 35 8.52 6.42 6.41
CA THR A 35 7.49 5.39 6.61
C THR A 35 7.00 4.86 5.26
N LEU A 36 6.67 5.77 4.34
CA LEU A 36 6.21 5.36 3.01
C LEU A 36 7.32 4.69 2.22
N ASP A 37 8.55 5.23 2.28
CA ASP A 37 9.70 4.62 1.62
C ASP A 37 9.90 3.16 2.07
N ASN A 38 9.79 2.91 3.36
CA ASN A 38 9.95 1.55 3.90
C ASN A 38 8.87 0.61 3.37
N ILE A 39 7.65 1.11 3.21
CA ILE A 39 6.56 0.31 2.64
C ILE A 39 6.85 -0.02 1.19
N VAL A 40 7.15 1.00 0.36
CA VAL A 40 7.31 0.78 -1.08
C VAL A 40 8.62 0.07 -1.45
N ARG A 41 9.56 0.00 -0.51
CA ARG A 41 10.78 -0.80 -0.68
C ARG A 41 10.62 -2.22 -0.16
N GLY A 42 9.44 -2.57 0.36
CA GLY A 42 9.16 -3.90 0.86
C GLY A 42 9.78 -4.22 2.21
N LEU A 43 10.25 -3.20 2.94
CA LEU A 43 10.89 -3.40 4.25
C LEU A 43 9.88 -3.53 5.39
N THR A 44 8.69 -2.96 5.23
CA THR A 44 7.61 -3.09 6.21
C THR A 44 6.81 -4.34 5.88
N LYS A 45 6.90 -5.35 6.73
CA LYS A 45 6.27 -6.66 6.46
C LYS A 45 4.75 -6.63 6.61
N ASP A 46 4.27 -5.81 7.53
CA ASP A 46 2.83 -5.73 7.82
C ASP A 46 2.45 -4.27 8.07
N PRO A 47 2.13 -3.51 7.01
CA PRO A 47 1.74 -2.11 7.16
C PRO A 47 0.49 -1.99 8.01
N ARG A 48 0.47 -0.97 8.87
CA ARG A 48 -0.69 -0.72 9.71
C ARG A 48 -1.89 -0.31 8.87
N ALA A 49 -3.08 -0.77 9.29
CA ALA A 49 -4.33 -0.39 8.62
C ALA A 49 -4.51 1.13 8.58
N SER A 50 -4.14 1.83 9.67
CA SER A 50 -4.24 3.29 9.69
C SER A 50 -3.35 3.96 8.65
N THR A 51 -2.16 3.42 8.43
CA THR A 51 -1.25 3.93 7.39
C THR A 51 -1.84 3.71 6.00
N LEU A 52 -2.35 2.52 5.75
CA LEU A 52 -2.99 2.19 4.48
C LEU A 52 -4.24 3.06 4.26
N HIS A 53 -4.98 3.35 5.32
CA HIS A 53 -6.15 4.21 5.25
C HIS A 53 -5.76 5.64 4.82
N LYS A 54 -4.70 6.18 5.40
CA LYS A 54 -4.20 7.50 5.02
C LYS A 54 -3.77 7.54 3.55
N VAL A 55 -3.12 6.48 3.09
CA VAL A 55 -2.73 6.35 1.69
C VAL A 55 -3.96 6.32 0.79
N ALA A 56 -4.98 5.53 1.16
CA ALA A 56 -6.22 5.45 0.41
C ALA A 56 -6.86 6.85 0.27
N LEU A 57 -6.97 7.57 1.37
CA LEU A 57 -7.55 8.92 1.35
C LEU A 57 -6.76 9.88 0.45
N ALA A 58 -5.44 9.74 0.42
CA ALA A 58 -4.60 10.55 -0.47
C ALA A 58 -4.91 10.29 -1.94
N PHE A 59 -5.38 9.09 -2.27
CA PHE A 59 -5.84 8.74 -3.62
C PHE A 59 -7.33 9.01 -3.84
N ASN A 60 -8.00 9.67 -2.91
CA ASN A 60 -9.46 9.89 -2.95
C ASN A 60 -10.25 8.58 -2.98
N MET A 61 -9.77 7.59 -2.24
CA MET A 61 -10.40 6.29 -2.13
C MET A 61 -10.79 6.02 -0.68
N THR A 62 -11.84 5.22 -0.49
CA THR A 62 -12.08 4.64 0.82
C THR A 62 -11.04 3.56 1.08
N LEU A 63 -10.87 3.18 2.34
CA LEU A 63 -9.98 2.05 2.65
C LEU A 63 -10.45 0.78 1.95
N ALA A 64 -11.77 0.55 1.93
CA ALA A 64 -12.35 -0.61 1.25
C ALA A 64 -11.99 -0.64 -0.23
N GLU A 65 -12.11 0.50 -0.91
CA GLU A 65 -11.75 0.60 -2.33
C GLU A 65 -10.26 0.33 -2.56
N PHE A 66 -9.41 0.89 -1.68
CA PHE A 66 -7.97 0.68 -1.78
C PHE A 66 -7.62 -0.80 -1.63
N LEU A 67 -8.27 -1.49 -0.70
CA LEU A 67 -8.00 -2.90 -0.42
C LEU A 67 -8.66 -3.87 -1.40
N ASP A 68 -9.57 -3.37 -2.24
CA ASP A 68 -10.28 -4.21 -3.20
C ASP A 68 -9.46 -4.36 -4.48
N PHE A 69 -8.48 -5.24 -4.44
CA PHE A 69 -7.70 -5.59 -5.63
C PHE A 69 -7.37 -7.07 -5.61
N LYS A 70 -7.16 -7.63 -6.81
CA LYS A 70 -7.10 -9.07 -7.01
C LYS A 70 -6.05 -9.76 -6.16
N GLU A 71 -4.84 -9.23 -6.13
CA GLU A 71 -3.72 -9.87 -5.42
C GLU A 71 -4.01 -10.00 -3.92
N LEU A 72 -4.66 -8.99 -3.34
CA LEU A 72 -5.03 -9.06 -1.93
C LEU A 72 -6.21 -10.00 -1.70
N ASN A 73 -7.23 -9.88 -2.55
CA ASN A 73 -8.44 -10.70 -2.41
C ASN A 73 -8.15 -12.20 -2.57
N ASP A 74 -7.20 -12.52 -3.44
CA ASP A 74 -6.84 -13.91 -3.74
C ASP A 74 -5.69 -14.43 -2.88
N TYR A 75 -5.11 -13.58 -2.01
CA TYR A 75 -3.97 -13.99 -1.21
C TYR A 75 -4.32 -15.12 -0.25
N SER A 76 -3.44 -16.10 -0.17
CA SER A 76 -3.61 -17.24 0.73
C SER A 76 -2.48 -17.30 1.74
N PHE A 77 -2.83 -17.43 3.01
CA PHE A 77 -1.86 -17.62 4.09
C PHE A 77 -1.53 -19.10 4.33
N ALA A 78 -2.14 -19.99 3.56
CA ALA A 78 -1.97 -21.43 3.78
C ALA A 78 -0.52 -21.87 3.69
N ASP A 79 0.26 -21.27 2.78
CA ASP A 79 1.66 -21.64 2.57
C ASP A 79 2.59 -21.14 3.68
N GLU A 80 2.14 -20.19 4.49
CA GLU A 80 2.93 -19.63 5.58
C GLU A 80 2.90 -20.51 6.83
N ASP A 81 1.91 -21.38 6.94
CA ASP A 81 1.70 -22.21 8.12
C ASP A 81 2.55 -23.49 8.08
N GLU A 82 3.28 -23.71 7.02
CA GLU A 82 4.19 -24.83 6.85
C GLU A 82 5.59 -24.47 7.32
#